data_b4de0d389c4397e4deebd8a34e0ed900
#
_entry.id   b4de0d389c4397e4deebd8a34e0ed900
#
_cell.length_a   1.000
_cell.length_b   1.000
_cell.length_c   1.000
_cell.angle_alpha   90.00
_cell.angle_beta   90.00
_cell.angle_gamma   90.00
#
_symmetry.space_group_name_H-M   'P 1'
#
loop_
_entity.id
_entity.type
_entity.pdbx_description
1 polymer ?
#
loop_
_entity_poly.entity_id
_entity_poly.type
_entity_poly.pdbx_seq_one_letter_code
_entity_poly.pdbx_strand_id
1 'polypeptide(L)'
;MIRAIITDIEGTTSSLSFVKDCLFPYARAHISEFLRENVTNEIVQKLLADVNVEVGVELELEQAITQLIQWIDDDQKITPLKSLQGLIWKVGYERGELIGHLYADAIRNLQDWKAQGFDLYVYSSGSVYAQKLLFAHTEVGDLTSLFSGYFDTHIGNKQDSSSYENIVAHIGLPAEQLLFLSDIEGELDAAQTAGLQTIWLIRDDMPQTEASHWQVRDFDAIELGSDSQ
;
A
#
# COMPACT_ATOMS: atom_id res chain seq x y z
N MET A 1 24.08 -4.78 -9.88
CA MET A 1 23.62 -5.69 -8.82
C MET A 1 22.58 -4.97 -7.97
N ILE A 2 21.44 -5.60 -7.68
CA ILE A 2 20.37 -5.05 -6.84
C ILE A 2 20.86 -4.92 -5.41
N ARG A 3 20.49 -3.84 -4.76
CA ARG A 3 20.77 -3.55 -3.35
C ARG A 3 19.51 -3.21 -2.56
N ALA A 4 18.49 -2.67 -3.22
CA ALA A 4 17.24 -2.39 -2.56
C ALA A 4 16.06 -2.86 -3.44
N ILE A 5 14.99 -3.28 -2.77
CA ILE A 5 13.77 -3.77 -3.39
C ILE A 5 12.62 -2.91 -2.89
N ILE A 6 11.85 -2.40 -3.83
CA ILE A 6 10.63 -1.63 -3.59
C ILE A 6 9.48 -2.52 -4.03
N THR A 7 8.53 -2.78 -3.18
CA THR A 7 7.37 -3.61 -3.53
C THR A 7 6.07 -2.83 -3.42
N ASP A 8 5.18 -3.05 -4.36
CA ASP A 8 3.77 -2.70 -4.22
C ASP A 8 3.08 -3.66 -3.23
N ILE A 9 1.86 -3.34 -2.82
CA ILE A 9 1.06 -4.13 -1.89
C ILE A 9 -0.01 -4.93 -2.63
N GLU A 10 -1.01 -4.23 -3.17
CA GLU A 10 -2.21 -4.83 -3.76
C GLU A 10 -1.85 -5.59 -5.05
N GLY A 11 -2.23 -6.86 -5.18
CA GLY A 11 -1.87 -7.69 -6.32
C GLY A 11 -0.40 -8.17 -6.35
N THR A 12 0.45 -7.68 -5.45
CA THR A 12 1.90 -7.95 -5.39
C THR A 12 2.28 -8.72 -4.12
N THR A 13 2.31 -8.07 -2.95
CA THR A 13 2.57 -8.74 -1.66
C THR A 13 1.29 -9.23 -0.97
N SER A 14 0.16 -8.58 -1.24
CA SER A 14 -1.17 -8.90 -0.72
C SER A 14 -2.17 -9.06 -1.87
N SER A 15 -3.26 -9.77 -1.62
CA SER A 15 -4.32 -9.94 -2.63
C SER A 15 -5.13 -8.65 -2.81
N LEU A 16 -5.56 -8.38 -4.04
CA LEU A 16 -6.52 -7.32 -4.35
C LEU A 16 -7.83 -7.49 -3.57
N SER A 17 -8.27 -8.74 -3.38
CA SER A 17 -9.50 -9.06 -2.64
C SER A 17 -9.44 -8.65 -1.17
N PHE A 18 -8.26 -8.65 -0.54
CA PHE A 18 -8.16 -8.25 0.86
C PHE A 18 -8.59 -6.81 1.09
N VAL A 19 -8.17 -5.89 0.25
CA VAL A 19 -8.59 -4.47 0.36
C VAL A 19 -10.06 -4.32 0.04
N LYS A 20 -10.52 -4.93 -1.07
CA LYS A 20 -11.87 -4.79 -1.59
C LYS A 20 -12.92 -5.51 -0.74
N ASP A 21 -12.62 -6.73 -0.29
CA ASP A 21 -13.60 -7.61 0.34
C ASP A 21 -13.49 -7.62 1.88
N CYS A 22 -12.39 -7.10 2.46
CA CYS A 22 -12.20 -7.02 3.90
C CYS A 22 -12.08 -5.58 4.40
N LEU A 23 -11.10 -4.80 3.95
CA LEU A 23 -10.82 -3.48 4.53
C LEU A 23 -11.92 -2.45 4.27
N PHE A 24 -12.37 -2.30 3.02
CA PHE A 24 -13.42 -1.34 2.70
C PHE A 24 -14.77 -1.70 3.31
N PRO A 25 -15.25 -2.96 3.24
CA PRO A 25 -16.47 -3.37 3.94
C PRO A 25 -16.38 -3.19 5.46
N TYR A 26 -15.24 -3.47 6.07
CA TYR A 26 -15.02 -3.24 7.49
C TYR A 26 -15.19 -1.75 7.84
N ALA A 27 -14.50 -0.85 7.14
CA ALA A 27 -14.62 0.58 7.37
C ALA A 27 -16.07 1.07 7.17
N ARG A 28 -16.74 0.61 6.10
CA ARG A 28 -18.13 0.93 5.83
C ARG A 28 -19.08 0.53 6.97
N ALA A 29 -18.90 -0.67 7.51
CA ALA A 29 -19.73 -1.18 8.59
C ALA A 29 -19.55 -0.42 9.92
N HIS A 30 -18.32 0.06 10.17
CA HIS A 30 -17.96 0.63 11.48
C HIS A 30 -17.91 2.17 11.51
N ILE A 31 -17.94 2.85 10.35
CA ILE A 31 -17.75 4.32 10.29
C ILE A 31 -18.79 5.08 11.10
N SER A 32 -20.05 4.63 11.11
CA SER A 32 -21.13 5.31 11.83
C SER A 32 -20.93 5.25 13.36
N GLU A 33 -20.62 4.07 13.88
CA GLU A 33 -20.36 3.87 15.29
C GLU A 33 -19.09 4.59 15.72
N PHE A 34 -18.01 4.40 14.96
CA PHE A 34 -16.73 5.05 15.21
C PHE A 34 -16.85 6.57 15.34
N LEU A 35 -17.57 7.22 14.43
CA LEU A 35 -17.72 8.68 14.45
C LEU A 35 -18.56 9.17 15.63
N ARG A 36 -19.64 8.45 16.00
CA ARG A 36 -20.46 8.81 17.16
C ARG A 36 -19.69 8.66 18.47
N GLU A 37 -18.89 7.60 18.61
CA GLU A 37 -18.06 7.37 19.81
C GLU A 37 -16.88 8.35 19.92
N ASN A 38 -16.37 8.83 18.80
CA ASN A 38 -15.17 9.66 18.73
C ASN A 38 -15.44 11.11 18.34
N VAL A 39 -16.70 11.59 18.40
CA VAL A 39 -17.08 12.95 17.96
C VAL A 39 -16.35 14.06 18.70
N THR A 40 -15.88 13.82 19.94
CA THR A 40 -15.11 14.78 20.75
C THR A 40 -13.59 14.65 20.55
N ASN A 41 -13.12 13.67 19.79
CA ASN A 41 -11.70 13.50 19.50
C ASN A 41 -11.22 14.59 18.52
N GLU A 42 -10.15 15.31 18.87
CA GLU A 42 -9.64 16.44 18.08
C GLU A 42 -9.25 16.05 16.65
N ILE A 43 -8.69 14.85 16.44
CA ILE A 43 -8.33 14.36 15.10
C ILE A 43 -9.59 14.11 14.28
N VAL A 44 -10.61 13.49 14.87
CA VAL A 44 -11.89 13.20 14.20
C VAL A 44 -12.62 14.51 13.88
N GLN A 45 -12.64 15.48 14.79
CA GLN A 45 -13.25 16.79 14.55
C GLN A 45 -12.57 17.50 13.37
N LYS A 46 -11.24 17.47 13.32
CA LYS A 46 -10.50 18.04 12.19
C LYS A 46 -10.86 17.34 10.86
N LEU A 47 -10.91 16.02 10.84
CA LEU A 47 -11.27 15.26 9.65
C LEU A 47 -12.72 15.51 9.21
N LEU A 48 -13.66 15.71 10.14
CA LEU A 48 -15.03 16.10 9.82
C LEU A 48 -15.08 17.54 9.26
N ALA A 49 -14.25 18.45 9.77
CA ALA A 49 -14.13 19.79 9.17
C ALA A 49 -13.54 19.72 7.74
N ASP A 50 -12.55 18.84 7.51
CA ASP A 50 -12.01 18.62 6.17
C ASP A 50 -13.06 17.99 5.23
N VAL A 51 -13.95 17.13 5.72
CA VAL A 51 -15.13 16.63 4.96
C VAL A 51 -16.05 17.78 4.55
N ASN A 52 -16.34 18.73 5.46
CA ASN A 52 -17.15 19.91 5.16
C ASN A 52 -16.53 20.77 4.05
N VAL A 53 -15.21 20.91 4.05
CA VAL A 53 -14.47 21.64 2.99
C VAL A 53 -14.63 20.91 1.64
N GLU A 54 -14.50 19.60 1.60
CA GLU A 54 -14.65 18.80 0.36
C GLU A 54 -16.07 18.89 -0.21
N VAL A 55 -17.08 18.86 0.66
CA VAL A 55 -18.50 18.99 0.24
C VAL A 55 -18.89 20.43 -0.07
N GLY A 56 -18.18 21.41 0.51
CA GLY A 56 -18.46 22.85 0.34
C GLY A 56 -19.60 23.38 1.20
N VAL A 57 -20.09 22.60 2.18
CA VAL A 57 -21.12 23.00 3.15
C VAL A 57 -20.81 22.39 4.51
N GLU A 58 -21.29 23.06 5.58
CA GLU A 58 -21.23 22.52 6.93
C GLU A 58 -22.30 21.43 7.11
N LEU A 59 -21.87 20.24 7.51
CA LEU A 59 -22.72 19.06 7.72
C LEU A 59 -22.84 18.77 9.21
N GLU A 60 -24.06 18.45 9.64
CA GLU A 60 -24.27 17.80 10.93
C GLU A 60 -23.67 16.37 10.91
N LEU A 61 -23.34 15.81 12.08
CA LEU A 61 -22.68 14.50 12.20
C LEU A 61 -23.34 13.39 11.35
N GLU A 62 -24.65 13.25 11.41
CA GLU A 62 -25.37 12.21 10.67
C GLU A 62 -25.34 12.44 9.14
N GLN A 63 -25.28 13.70 8.72
CA GLN A 63 -25.11 14.04 7.30
C GLN A 63 -23.69 13.72 6.83
N ALA A 64 -22.68 14.01 7.66
CA ALA A 64 -21.29 13.66 7.36
C ALA A 64 -21.11 12.13 7.30
N ILE A 65 -21.71 11.36 8.20
CA ILE A 65 -21.74 9.90 8.15
C ILE A 65 -22.34 9.40 6.84
N THR A 66 -23.48 9.95 6.44
CA THR A 66 -24.15 9.57 5.19
C THR A 66 -23.27 9.86 3.97
N GLN A 67 -22.64 11.03 3.95
CA GLN A 67 -21.73 11.44 2.87
C GLN A 67 -20.50 10.53 2.79
N LEU A 68 -19.90 10.19 3.91
CA LEU A 68 -18.74 9.31 3.96
C LEU A 68 -19.08 7.88 3.48
N ILE A 69 -20.23 7.34 3.88
CA ILE A 69 -20.72 6.05 3.38
C ILE A 69 -20.93 6.11 1.86
N GLN A 70 -21.56 7.19 1.35
CA GLN A 70 -21.73 7.37 -0.08
C GLN A 70 -20.39 7.38 -0.81
N TRP A 71 -19.37 8.07 -0.29
CA TRP A 71 -18.04 8.08 -0.89
C TRP A 71 -17.36 6.69 -0.89
N ILE A 72 -17.59 5.88 0.16
CA ILE A 72 -17.10 4.50 0.17
C ILE A 72 -17.82 3.67 -0.91
N ASP A 73 -19.13 3.79 -1.01
CA ASP A 73 -19.95 3.05 -1.97
C ASP A 73 -19.63 3.43 -3.43
N ASP A 74 -19.23 4.68 -3.66
CA ASP A 74 -18.80 5.22 -4.95
C ASP A 74 -17.29 5.07 -5.23
N ASP A 75 -16.54 4.34 -4.38
CA ASP A 75 -15.08 4.17 -4.47
C ASP A 75 -14.30 5.50 -4.60
N GLN A 76 -14.76 6.55 -3.91
CA GLN A 76 -14.14 7.86 -3.95
C GLN A 76 -12.84 7.89 -3.12
N LYS A 77 -11.75 8.42 -3.71
CA LYS A 77 -10.42 8.48 -3.06
C LYS A 77 -10.16 9.84 -2.39
N ILE A 78 -11.07 10.23 -1.51
CA ILE A 78 -11.06 11.53 -0.82
C ILE A 78 -10.14 11.48 0.42
N THR A 79 -9.29 12.47 0.59
CA THR A 79 -8.25 12.46 1.63
C THR A 79 -8.81 12.29 3.06
N PRO A 80 -9.81 13.07 3.54
CA PRO A 80 -10.38 12.87 4.88
C PRO A 80 -11.06 11.50 5.03
N LEU A 81 -11.70 10.95 3.99
CA LEU A 81 -12.25 9.59 4.01
C LEU A 81 -11.14 8.56 4.23
N LYS A 82 -10.06 8.60 3.47
CA LYS A 82 -8.91 7.68 3.63
C LYS A 82 -8.31 7.75 5.04
N SER A 83 -8.24 8.95 5.62
CA SER A 83 -7.72 9.16 6.97
C SER A 83 -8.64 8.54 8.02
N LEU A 84 -9.96 8.73 7.90
CA LEU A 84 -10.96 8.09 8.78
C LEU A 84 -10.96 6.57 8.65
N GLN A 85 -10.89 6.04 7.43
CA GLN A 85 -10.74 4.60 7.19
C GLN A 85 -9.51 4.04 7.90
N GLY A 86 -8.37 4.73 7.83
CA GLY A 86 -7.14 4.35 8.53
C GLY A 86 -7.32 4.27 10.05
N LEU A 87 -8.06 5.20 10.66
CA LEU A 87 -8.36 5.16 12.09
C LEU A 87 -9.29 3.98 12.46
N ILE A 88 -10.28 3.70 11.63
CA ILE A 88 -11.20 2.57 11.81
C ILE A 88 -10.46 1.24 11.67
N TRP A 89 -9.61 1.09 10.64
CA TRP A 89 -8.79 -0.11 10.47
C TRP A 89 -7.83 -0.32 11.65
N LYS A 90 -7.25 0.75 12.20
CA LYS A 90 -6.42 0.64 13.41
C LYS A 90 -7.18 -0.04 14.54
N VAL A 91 -8.41 0.41 14.81
CA VAL A 91 -9.26 -0.19 15.87
C VAL A 91 -9.53 -1.66 15.56
N GLY A 92 -9.84 -2.00 14.31
CA GLY A 92 -10.07 -3.37 13.86
C GLY A 92 -8.84 -4.27 14.04
N TYR A 93 -7.67 -3.79 13.68
CA TYR A 93 -6.41 -4.51 13.89
C TYR A 93 -6.09 -4.69 15.39
N GLU A 94 -6.22 -3.64 16.20
CA GLU A 94 -5.95 -3.69 17.63
C GLU A 94 -6.91 -4.64 18.39
N ARG A 95 -8.14 -4.81 17.88
CA ARG A 95 -9.13 -5.76 18.42
C ARG A 95 -8.95 -7.19 17.88
N GLY A 96 -8.07 -7.40 16.89
CA GLY A 96 -7.90 -8.67 16.20
C GLY A 96 -9.07 -9.05 15.28
N GLU A 97 -9.92 -8.09 14.93
CA GLU A 97 -11.02 -8.26 13.98
C GLU A 97 -10.53 -8.18 12.52
N LEU A 98 -9.40 -7.53 12.30
CA LEU A 98 -8.67 -7.50 11.05
C LEU A 98 -7.31 -8.16 11.23
N ILE A 99 -6.91 -8.96 10.24
CA ILE A 99 -5.57 -9.56 10.14
C ILE A 99 -5.04 -9.21 8.75
N GLY A 100 -3.86 -8.61 8.69
CA GLY A 100 -3.23 -8.20 7.43
C GLY A 100 -2.88 -9.42 6.57
N HIS A 101 -3.47 -9.49 5.40
CA HIS A 101 -3.19 -10.53 4.43
C HIS A 101 -1.88 -10.24 3.69
N LEU A 102 -0.99 -11.23 3.65
CA LEU A 102 0.15 -11.28 2.74
C LEU A 102 0.25 -12.68 2.13
N TYR A 103 0.72 -12.77 0.90
CA TYR A 103 1.02 -14.05 0.29
C TYR A 103 2.19 -14.73 1.02
N ALA A 104 2.11 -16.04 1.22
CA ALA A 104 3.11 -16.81 1.96
C ALA A 104 4.51 -16.75 1.31
N ASP A 105 4.58 -16.74 -0.03
CA ASP A 105 5.81 -16.56 -0.78
C ASP A 105 6.40 -15.15 -0.58
N ALA A 106 5.56 -14.11 -0.51
CA ALA A 106 6.00 -12.75 -0.26
C ALA A 106 6.60 -12.62 1.16
N ILE A 107 5.92 -13.16 2.19
CA ILE A 107 6.45 -13.16 3.57
C ILE A 107 7.83 -13.81 3.62
N ARG A 108 7.95 -15.02 3.07
CA ARG A 108 9.19 -15.81 3.10
C ARG A 108 10.33 -15.06 2.40
N ASN A 109 10.10 -14.61 1.16
CA ASN A 109 11.13 -13.94 0.38
C ASN A 109 11.54 -12.58 0.95
N LEU A 110 10.59 -11.77 1.46
CA LEU A 110 10.91 -10.51 2.13
C LEU A 110 11.80 -10.74 3.36
N GLN A 111 11.53 -11.76 4.16
CA GLN A 111 12.37 -12.14 5.31
C GLN A 111 13.76 -12.60 4.86
N ASP A 112 13.84 -13.45 3.84
CA ASP A 112 15.09 -13.97 3.31
C ASP A 112 15.93 -12.86 2.67
N TRP A 113 15.34 -11.97 1.88
CA TRP A 113 16.04 -10.83 1.28
C TRP A 113 16.58 -9.87 2.35
N LYS A 114 15.77 -9.60 3.40
CA LYS A 114 16.26 -8.79 4.54
C LYS A 114 17.42 -9.44 5.24
N ALA A 115 17.38 -10.76 5.47
CA ALA A 115 18.48 -11.53 6.08
C ALA A 115 19.75 -11.54 5.20
N GLN A 116 19.60 -11.47 3.86
CA GLN A 116 20.70 -11.36 2.90
C GLN A 116 21.28 -9.92 2.81
N GLY A 117 20.66 -8.96 3.50
CA GLY A 117 21.17 -7.58 3.56
C GLY A 117 20.59 -6.63 2.51
N PHE A 118 19.53 -7.01 1.81
CA PHE A 118 18.80 -6.08 0.95
C PHE A 118 18.02 -5.06 1.78
N ASP A 119 18.00 -3.81 1.32
CA ASP A 119 17.07 -2.81 1.85
C ASP A 119 15.70 -2.97 1.21
N LEU A 120 14.65 -3.07 2.05
CA LEU A 120 13.29 -3.26 1.59
C LEU A 120 12.47 -2.00 1.78
N TYR A 121 11.68 -1.65 0.77
CA TYR A 121 10.79 -0.50 0.79
C TYR A 121 9.40 -0.90 0.27
N VAL A 122 8.38 -0.15 0.68
CA VAL A 122 7.03 -0.29 0.17
C VAL A 122 6.64 0.98 -0.58
N TYR A 123 5.97 0.84 -1.74
CA TYR A 123 5.35 1.95 -2.44
C TYR A 123 3.93 1.57 -2.86
N SER A 124 2.94 2.19 -2.23
CA SER A 124 1.51 1.90 -2.45
C SER A 124 0.68 3.18 -2.51
N SER A 125 -0.49 3.12 -3.13
CA SER A 125 -1.49 4.20 -3.11
C SER A 125 -2.16 4.38 -1.75
N GLY A 126 -2.07 3.38 -0.87
CA GLY A 126 -2.48 3.48 0.52
C GLY A 126 -1.53 4.38 1.32
N SER A 127 -2.05 5.15 2.28
CA SER A 127 -1.21 5.98 3.14
C SER A 127 -0.15 5.15 3.87
N VAL A 128 1.03 5.75 4.14
CA VAL A 128 2.09 5.11 4.95
C VAL A 128 1.54 4.55 6.27
N TYR A 129 0.56 5.24 6.85
CA TYR A 129 -0.12 4.78 8.06
C TYR A 129 -0.86 3.44 7.85
N ALA A 130 -1.66 3.34 6.79
CA ALA A 130 -2.40 2.12 6.45
C ALA A 130 -1.45 0.97 6.06
N GLN A 131 -0.37 1.27 5.33
CA GLN A 131 0.67 0.29 5.00
C GLN A 131 1.29 -0.31 6.26
N LYS A 132 1.68 0.53 7.23
CA LYS A 132 2.24 0.07 8.51
C LYS A 132 1.26 -0.74 9.33
N LEU A 133 -0.03 -0.40 9.34
CA LEU A 133 -1.06 -1.22 10.00
C LEU A 133 -1.15 -2.61 9.40
N LEU A 134 -1.15 -2.72 8.06
CA LEU A 134 -1.18 -4.00 7.36
C LEU A 134 0.00 -4.90 7.79
N PHE A 135 1.24 -4.37 7.69
CA PHE A 135 2.44 -5.14 7.98
C PHE A 135 2.66 -5.40 9.49
N ALA A 136 2.09 -4.55 10.36
CA ALA A 136 2.17 -4.74 11.82
C ALA A 136 1.25 -5.86 12.34
N HIS A 137 0.20 -6.21 11.61
CA HIS A 137 -0.85 -7.11 12.10
C HIS A 137 -1.08 -8.30 11.16
N THR A 138 -0.01 -8.94 10.70
CA THR A 138 -0.10 -10.11 9.84
C THR A 138 -0.32 -11.41 10.64
N GLU A 139 -0.71 -12.49 9.97
CA GLU A 139 -0.84 -13.82 10.59
C GLU A 139 0.48 -14.31 11.24
N VAL A 140 1.62 -13.83 10.77
CA VAL A 140 2.94 -14.19 11.30
C VAL A 140 3.52 -13.15 12.26
N GLY A 141 2.70 -12.16 12.65
CA GLY A 141 3.08 -11.08 13.56
C GLY A 141 3.51 -9.80 12.85
N ASP A 142 4.28 -8.97 13.54
CA ASP A 142 4.73 -7.67 13.06
C ASP A 142 5.93 -7.81 12.13
N LEU A 143 5.75 -7.44 10.86
CA LEU A 143 6.77 -7.43 9.81
C LEU A 143 7.29 -6.03 9.49
N THR A 144 6.88 -4.99 10.21
CA THR A 144 7.29 -3.60 9.92
C THR A 144 8.79 -3.38 9.99
N SER A 145 9.49 -4.14 10.83
CA SER A 145 10.95 -4.08 10.98
C SER A 145 11.73 -4.58 9.76
N LEU A 146 11.10 -5.29 8.82
CA LEU A 146 11.72 -5.69 7.57
C LEU A 146 12.03 -4.49 6.66
N PHE A 147 11.19 -3.45 6.72
CA PHE A 147 11.24 -2.34 5.78
C PHE A 147 12.07 -1.17 6.28
N SER A 148 12.95 -0.69 5.42
CA SER A 148 13.76 0.51 5.63
C SER A 148 12.96 1.79 5.43
N GLY A 149 11.84 1.73 4.65
CA GLY A 149 10.95 2.87 4.43
C GLY A 149 9.67 2.52 3.69
N TYR A 150 8.77 3.51 3.67
CA TYR A 150 7.44 3.42 3.06
C TYR A 150 7.18 4.68 2.26
N PHE A 151 6.65 4.54 1.06
CA PHE A 151 6.23 5.62 0.19
C PHE A 151 4.74 5.49 -0.14
N ASP A 152 4.06 6.62 -0.24
CA ASP A 152 2.68 6.71 -0.71
C ASP A 152 2.55 7.80 -1.78
N THR A 153 1.33 8.18 -2.14
CA THR A 153 1.06 9.17 -3.19
C THR A 153 1.57 10.59 -2.89
N HIS A 154 2.10 10.87 -1.69
CA HIS A 154 2.78 12.13 -1.39
C HIS A 154 4.12 12.26 -2.12
N ILE A 155 4.80 11.15 -2.46
CA ILE A 155 6.02 11.19 -3.26
C ILE A 155 5.73 11.41 -4.75
N GLY A 156 4.49 11.14 -5.18
CA GLY A 156 3.98 11.29 -6.54
C GLY A 156 3.01 10.17 -6.93
N ASN A 157 2.53 10.22 -8.17
CA ASN A 157 1.66 9.18 -8.73
C ASN A 157 2.52 7.98 -9.18
N LYS A 158 2.07 6.75 -8.92
CA LYS A 158 2.78 5.52 -9.26
C LYS A 158 2.98 5.29 -10.76
N GLN A 159 2.24 5.98 -11.62
CA GLN A 159 2.40 5.92 -13.08
C GLN A 159 3.26 7.07 -13.65
N ASP A 160 3.84 7.91 -12.79
CA ASP A 160 4.73 9.00 -13.19
C ASP A 160 6.19 8.64 -12.87
N SER A 161 7.08 8.70 -13.86
CA SER A 161 8.51 8.40 -13.68
C SER A 161 9.19 9.30 -12.64
N SER A 162 8.74 10.57 -12.53
CA SER A 162 9.24 11.51 -11.53
C SER A 162 9.06 11.04 -10.08
N SER A 163 8.03 10.23 -9.82
CA SER A 163 7.82 9.62 -8.50
C SER A 163 8.93 8.65 -8.14
N TYR A 164 9.38 7.87 -9.10
CA TYR A 164 10.49 6.92 -8.92
C TYR A 164 11.83 7.64 -8.86
N GLU A 165 12.03 8.73 -9.60
CA GLU A 165 13.21 9.60 -9.45
C GLU A 165 13.30 10.18 -8.03
N ASN A 166 12.17 10.61 -7.45
CA ASN A 166 12.10 11.07 -6.07
C ASN A 166 12.42 9.96 -5.08
N ILE A 167 11.95 8.73 -5.31
CA ILE A 167 12.26 7.54 -4.50
C ILE A 167 13.76 7.22 -4.58
N VAL A 168 14.34 7.22 -5.79
CA VAL A 168 15.80 7.02 -6.01
C VAL A 168 16.60 8.05 -5.21
N ALA A 169 16.23 9.33 -5.31
CA ALA A 169 16.88 10.40 -4.56
C ALA A 169 16.74 10.23 -3.03
N HIS A 170 15.59 9.74 -2.56
CA HIS A 170 15.35 9.49 -1.13
C HIS A 170 16.17 8.31 -0.62
N ILE A 171 16.26 7.21 -1.37
CA ILE A 171 17.02 6.01 -1.00
C ILE A 171 18.52 6.27 -1.11
N GLY A 172 18.97 7.09 -2.06
CA GLY A 172 20.36 7.48 -2.22
C GLY A 172 21.24 6.39 -2.88
N LEU A 173 20.63 5.44 -3.56
CA LEU A 173 21.31 4.42 -4.37
C LEU A 173 21.10 4.72 -5.87
N PRO A 174 22.02 4.31 -6.76
CA PRO A 174 21.81 4.37 -8.19
C PRO A 174 20.54 3.61 -8.61
N ALA A 175 19.76 4.16 -9.55
CA ALA A 175 18.47 3.60 -9.97
C ALA A 175 18.58 2.14 -10.43
N GLU A 176 19.66 1.78 -11.14
CA GLU A 176 19.93 0.42 -11.62
C GLU A 176 20.23 -0.60 -10.49
N GLN A 177 20.38 -0.14 -9.27
CA GLN A 177 20.51 -0.99 -8.07
C GLN A 177 19.20 -1.18 -7.32
N LEU A 178 18.13 -0.55 -7.79
CA LEU A 178 16.78 -0.66 -7.24
C LEU A 178 15.94 -1.59 -8.12
N LEU A 179 15.20 -2.49 -7.49
CA LEU A 179 14.22 -3.36 -8.12
C LEU A 179 12.83 -2.95 -7.66
N PHE A 180 11.92 -2.73 -8.60
CA PHE A 180 10.51 -2.46 -8.30
C PHE A 180 9.63 -3.65 -8.71
N LEU A 181 8.76 -4.08 -7.79
CA LEU A 181 7.82 -5.19 -7.95
C LEU A 181 6.39 -4.64 -7.94
N SER A 182 5.62 -4.90 -8.99
CA SER A 182 4.21 -4.48 -9.10
C SER A 182 3.43 -5.45 -10.00
N ASP A 183 2.12 -5.49 -9.83
CA ASP A 183 1.17 -6.17 -10.73
C ASP A 183 0.65 -5.24 -11.85
N ILE A 184 1.00 -3.96 -11.83
CA ILE A 184 0.51 -2.93 -12.77
C ILE A 184 1.61 -2.54 -13.76
N GLU A 185 1.43 -2.88 -15.06
CA GLU A 185 2.39 -2.61 -16.13
C GLU A 185 2.75 -1.11 -16.21
N GLY A 186 1.78 -0.20 -16.16
CA GLY A 186 2.05 1.25 -16.25
C GLY A 186 2.89 1.80 -15.09
N GLU A 187 2.90 1.15 -13.93
CA GLU A 187 3.80 1.49 -12.81
C GLU A 187 5.23 0.99 -13.09
N LEU A 188 5.35 -0.20 -13.68
CA LEU A 188 6.63 -0.78 -14.08
C LEU A 188 7.27 0.05 -15.21
N ASP A 189 6.49 0.51 -16.19
CA ASP A 189 6.95 1.39 -17.26
C ASP A 189 7.52 2.71 -16.70
N ALA A 190 6.80 3.30 -15.75
CA ALA A 190 7.24 4.53 -15.08
C ALA A 190 8.54 4.31 -14.28
N ALA A 191 8.63 3.21 -13.54
CA ALA A 191 9.83 2.84 -12.78
C ALA A 191 11.02 2.57 -13.71
N GLN A 192 10.82 1.83 -14.80
CA GLN A 192 11.86 1.54 -15.81
C GLN A 192 12.35 2.81 -16.49
N THR A 193 11.44 3.75 -16.78
CA THR A 193 11.78 5.07 -17.35
C THR A 193 12.69 5.87 -16.41
N ALA A 194 12.51 5.72 -15.08
CA ALA A 194 13.38 6.31 -14.06
C ALA A 194 14.69 5.52 -13.85
N GLY A 195 14.91 4.42 -14.58
CA GLY A 195 16.14 3.61 -14.55
C GLY A 195 16.13 2.46 -13.56
N LEU A 196 15.02 2.16 -12.88
CA LEU A 196 14.91 1.01 -12.00
C LEU A 196 14.83 -0.29 -12.81
N GLN A 197 15.24 -1.40 -12.18
CA GLN A 197 14.88 -2.73 -12.67
C GLN A 197 13.45 -3.05 -12.22
N THR A 198 12.75 -3.86 -13.00
CA THR A 198 11.31 -4.13 -12.77
C THR A 198 10.99 -5.60 -12.94
N ILE A 199 10.06 -6.10 -12.13
CA ILE A 199 9.45 -7.43 -12.29
C ILE A 199 7.94 -7.29 -12.17
N TRP A 200 7.23 -7.91 -13.08
CA TRP A 200 5.78 -7.93 -13.15
C TRP A 200 5.20 -9.15 -12.44
N LEU A 201 4.49 -8.93 -11.35
CA LEU A 201 3.76 -9.98 -10.63
C LEU A 201 2.41 -10.24 -11.32
N ILE A 202 2.23 -11.45 -11.83
CA ILE A 202 0.99 -11.90 -12.51
C ILE A 202 0.33 -13.02 -11.71
N ARG A 203 -0.06 -12.72 -10.46
CA ARG A 203 -0.55 -13.69 -9.46
C ARG A 203 -1.57 -14.67 -10.03
N ASP A 204 -2.65 -14.17 -10.58
CA ASP A 204 -3.80 -14.96 -11.05
C ASP A 204 -4.00 -14.89 -12.57
N ASP A 205 -3.26 -14.01 -13.26
CA ASP A 205 -3.43 -13.77 -14.69
C ASP A 205 -2.59 -14.72 -15.55
N MET A 206 -2.96 -14.79 -16.82
CA MET A 206 -2.14 -15.49 -17.82
C MET A 206 -0.97 -14.59 -18.26
N PRO A 207 0.24 -15.16 -18.39
CA PRO A 207 1.39 -14.43 -18.90
C PRO A 207 1.09 -13.75 -20.24
N GLN A 208 1.50 -12.50 -20.39
CA GLN A 208 1.38 -11.78 -21.65
C GLN A 208 2.57 -12.12 -22.56
N THR A 209 2.29 -12.37 -23.83
CA THR A 209 3.31 -12.86 -24.79
C THR A 209 4.23 -11.77 -25.31
N GLU A 210 3.84 -10.50 -25.21
CA GLU A 210 4.60 -9.33 -25.68
C GLU A 210 4.92 -8.37 -24.52
N ALA A 211 5.20 -8.91 -23.33
CA ALA A 211 5.48 -8.08 -22.14
C ALA A 211 6.85 -7.41 -22.21
N SER A 212 6.91 -6.14 -21.83
CA SER A 212 8.14 -5.36 -21.72
C SER A 212 8.94 -5.69 -20.46
N HIS A 213 8.29 -6.34 -19.47
CA HIS A 213 8.86 -6.67 -18.16
C HIS A 213 8.91 -8.17 -17.94
N TRP A 214 9.91 -8.62 -17.17
CA TRP A 214 9.98 -10.02 -16.76
C TRP A 214 8.79 -10.35 -15.84
N GLN A 215 8.03 -11.39 -16.23
CA GLN A 215 6.82 -11.81 -15.54
C GLN A 215 7.09 -13.01 -14.65
N VAL A 216 6.61 -12.94 -13.41
CA VAL A 216 6.64 -14.04 -12.44
C VAL A 216 5.28 -14.18 -11.76
N ARG A 217 4.94 -15.39 -11.31
CA ARG A 217 3.68 -15.65 -10.60
C ARG A 217 3.76 -15.42 -9.10
N ASP A 218 4.97 -15.56 -8.55
CA ASP A 218 5.23 -15.47 -7.13
C ASP A 218 6.64 -14.94 -6.87
N PHE A 219 6.94 -14.65 -5.63
CA PHE A 219 8.27 -14.16 -5.24
C PHE A 219 9.34 -15.25 -5.27
N ASP A 220 8.95 -16.54 -5.22
CA ASP A 220 9.90 -17.66 -5.28
C ASP A 220 10.60 -17.76 -6.63
N ALA A 221 9.98 -17.24 -7.69
CA ALA A 221 10.56 -17.20 -9.02
C ALA A 221 11.52 -16.00 -9.24
N ILE A 222 11.70 -15.13 -8.24
CA ILE A 222 12.57 -13.95 -8.33
C ILE A 222 13.99 -14.33 -7.92
N GLU A 223 14.90 -14.38 -8.88
CA GLU A 223 16.32 -14.61 -8.63
C GLU A 223 17.06 -13.26 -8.53
N LEU A 224 17.44 -12.87 -7.32
CA LEU A 224 18.34 -11.75 -7.08
C LEU A 224 19.76 -12.29 -7.22
N GLY A 225 20.48 -11.88 -8.28
CA GLY A 225 21.82 -12.39 -8.56
C GLY A 225 22.71 -12.37 -7.32
N SER A 226 23.08 -13.56 -6.83
CA SER A 226 24.05 -13.74 -5.76
C SER A 226 25.43 -13.31 -6.27
N ASP A 227 26.21 -12.57 -5.45
CA ASP A 227 27.63 -12.45 -5.65
C ASP A 227 28.24 -13.86 -5.68
N SER A 228 28.59 -14.35 -6.86
CA SER A 228 29.58 -15.42 -6.96
C SER A 228 30.91 -14.85 -6.49
N GLN A 229 31.25 -15.12 -5.24
CA GLN A 229 32.60 -14.88 -4.72
C GLN A 229 33.63 -15.70 -5.49
#